data_9292c57550aa263b60344adb7e1cc3f9
#
_entry.id   9292c57550aa263b60344adb7e1cc3f9
#
_cell.length_a   1.000
_cell.length_b   1.000
_cell.length_c   1.000
_cell.angle_alpha   90.00
_cell.angle_beta   90.00
_cell.angle_gamma   90.00
#
_symmetry.space_group_name_H-M   'P 1'
#
loop_
_entity.id
_entity.type
_entity.pdbx_description
1 polymer ?
#
loop_
_entity_poly.entity_id
_entity_poly.type
_entity_poly.pdbx_seq_one_letter_code
_entity_poly.pdbx_strand_id
1 'polypeptide(L)'
;LLTLLLVFSSALTFADDHAANEPAAVETWLCTFNEGKGMADMDKWFDDINEYAKTQTNNKYNLHLWVPNFVSDLKRADIALTVAFPSLAGMAASQEEFFGSKVGSALFEEYQEILDCSSREVWMVTQKRMGMGM
;
A
#
# COMPACT_ATOMS: atom_id res chain seq x y z
N LEU A 1 -17.32 -30.15 -56.45
CA LEU A 1 -17.00 -28.83 -55.95
C LEU A 1 -17.53 -28.73 -54.51
N LEU A 2 -16.62 -28.91 -53.49
CA LEU A 2 -17.02 -28.95 -52.07
C LEU A 2 -16.62 -27.60 -51.46
N THR A 3 -17.63 -26.76 -51.15
CA THR A 3 -17.43 -25.45 -50.56
C THR A 3 -17.36 -25.58 -49.05
N LEU A 4 -16.16 -25.37 -48.47
CA LEU A 4 -15.92 -25.39 -47.05
C LEU A 4 -16.31 -24.04 -46.46
N LEU A 5 -17.41 -23.98 -45.69
CA LEU A 5 -17.82 -22.80 -44.91
C LEU A 5 -17.00 -22.73 -43.64
N LEU A 6 -16.07 -21.80 -43.58
CA LEU A 6 -15.39 -21.42 -42.35
C LEU A 6 -16.30 -20.51 -41.50
N VAL A 7 -16.88 -21.08 -40.43
CA VAL A 7 -17.60 -20.31 -39.41
C VAL A 7 -16.57 -19.68 -38.48
N PHE A 8 -16.36 -18.37 -38.62
CA PHE A 8 -15.59 -17.57 -37.64
C PHE A 8 -16.47 -17.40 -36.39
N SER A 9 -16.20 -18.20 -35.36
CA SER A 9 -16.74 -17.95 -34.05
C SER A 9 -15.96 -16.79 -33.41
N SER A 10 -16.53 -15.58 -33.47
CA SER A 10 -16.06 -14.43 -32.73
C SER A 10 -16.35 -14.70 -31.25
N ALA A 11 -15.32 -15.15 -30.50
CA ALA A 11 -15.39 -15.15 -29.04
C ALA A 11 -15.44 -13.69 -28.57
N LEU A 12 -16.62 -13.23 -28.18
CA LEU A 12 -16.77 -12.01 -27.40
C LEU A 12 -16.13 -12.27 -26.03
N THR A 13 -14.86 -11.87 -25.89
CA THR A 13 -14.24 -11.73 -24.58
C THR A 13 -14.92 -10.55 -23.90
N PHE A 14 -15.88 -10.85 -23.04
CA PHE A 14 -16.31 -9.88 -22.04
C PHE A 14 -15.09 -9.63 -21.16
N ALA A 15 -14.49 -8.46 -21.28
CA ALA A 15 -13.52 -7.97 -20.32
C ALA A 15 -14.26 -7.92 -18.99
N ASP A 16 -13.74 -8.69 -18.03
CA ASP A 16 -14.32 -8.82 -16.71
C ASP A 16 -14.12 -7.47 -15.99
N ASP A 17 -15.17 -6.65 -15.91
CA ASP A 17 -15.20 -5.38 -15.17
C ASP A 17 -15.11 -5.58 -13.64
N HIS A 18 -14.85 -6.81 -13.17
CA HIS A 18 -14.73 -7.13 -11.75
C HIS A 18 -13.46 -6.60 -11.10
N ALA A 19 -12.41 -6.28 -11.87
CA ALA A 19 -11.16 -5.71 -11.32
C ALA A 19 -11.34 -4.31 -10.71
N ALA A 20 -12.37 -3.55 -11.11
CA ALA A 20 -12.64 -2.19 -10.63
C ALA A 20 -13.29 -2.12 -9.24
N ASN A 21 -13.72 -3.25 -8.65
CA ASN A 21 -14.44 -3.31 -7.38
C ASN A 21 -13.79 -4.21 -6.31
N GLU A 22 -12.59 -4.72 -6.56
CA GLU A 22 -11.89 -5.48 -5.54
C GLU A 22 -11.50 -4.56 -4.38
N PRO A 23 -11.80 -4.93 -3.11
CA PRO A 23 -11.43 -4.11 -1.97
C PRO A 23 -9.91 -3.98 -1.86
N ALA A 24 -9.43 -2.75 -1.68
CA ALA A 24 -8.04 -2.49 -1.35
C ALA A 24 -7.75 -2.94 0.08
N ALA A 25 -6.56 -3.50 0.32
CA ALA A 25 -6.06 -3.75 1.67
C ALA A 25 -5.26 -2.54 2.14
N VAL A 26 -5.67 -1.92 3.25
CA VAL A 26 -4.98 -0.76 3.82
C VAL A 26 -4.47 -1.12 5.20
N GLU A 27 -3.15 -1.14 5.35
CA GLU A 27 -2.50 -1.30 6.64
C GLU A 27 -2.29 0.08 7.26
N THR A 28 -2.65 0.22 8.54
CA THR A 28 -2.54 1.48 9.29
C THR A 28 -1.74 1.28 10.56
N TRP A 29 -0.79 2.18 10.79
CA TRP A 29 0.06 2.23 11.97
C TRP A 29 -0.13 3.57 12.67
N LEU A 30 -0.40 3.57 13.99
CA LEU A 30 -0.42 4.77 14.82
C LEU A 30 0.86 4.80 15.65
N CYS A 31 1.64 5.86 15.49
CA CYS A 31 3.00 5.89 16.01
C CYS A 31 3.34 7.21 16.71
N THR A 32 4.26 7.13 17.66
CA THR A 32 4.95 8.27 18.26
C THR A 32 6.42 8.21 17.89
N PHE A 33 7.08 9.37 17.82
CA PHE A 33 8.53 9.42 17.60
C PHE A 33 9.29 8.94 18.83
N ASN A 34 10.32 8.14 18.60
CA ASN A 34 11.27 7.79 19.62
C ASN A 34 12.09 9.02 20.04
N GLU A 35 12.71 8.98 21.21
CA GLU A 35 13.51 10.08 21.74
C GLU A 35 14.58 10.54 20.74
N GLY A 36 14.62 11.83 20.47
CA GLY A 36 15.55 12.45 19.52
C GLY A 36 15.23 12.23 18.05
N LYS A 37 14.12 11.59 17.74
CA LYS A 37 13.64 11.36 16.36
C LYS A 37 12.51 12.32 15.99
N GLY A 38 12.28 12.50 14.68
CA GLY A 38 11.24 13.39 14.19
C GLY A 38 11.00 13.25 12.69
N MET A 39 10.27 14.22 12.13
CA MET A 39 9.88 14.21 10.72
C MET A 39 11.06 14.11 9.76
N ALA A 40 12.21 14.74 10.06
CA ALA A 40 13.38 14.67 9.18
C ALA A 40 13.92 13.24 9.04
N ASP A 41 13.83 12.42 10.11
CA ASP A 41 14.22 11.01 10.06
C ASP A 41 13.22 10.22 9.18
N MET A 42 11.91 10.54 9.29
CA MET A 42 10.89 9.91 8.44
C MET A 42 11.04 10.30 6.97
N ASP A 43 11.33 11.57 6.67
CA ASP A 43 11.53 12.02 5.29
C ASP A 43 12.68 11.25 4.64
N LYS A 44 13.80 11.09 5.38
CA LYS A 44 14.93 10.27 4.89
C LYS A 44 14.51 8.81 4.69
N TRP A 45 13.79 8.23 5.63
CA TRP A 45 13.32 6.86 5.52
C TRP A 45 12.39 6.66 4.32
N PHE A 46 11.51 7.64 4.02
CA PHE A 46 10.68 7.61 2.81
C PHE A 46 11.49 7.65 1.53
N ASP A 47 12.57 8.43 1.50
CA ASP A 47 13.48 8.45 0.34
C ASP A 47 14.11 7.08 0.13
N ASP A 48 14.59 6.43 1.19
CA ASP A 48 15.19 5.10 1.14
C ASP A 48 14.17 4.01 0.73
N ILE A 49 12.92 4.09 1.24
CA ILE A 49 11.81 3.22 0.80
C ILE A 49 11.49 3.41 -0.68
N ASN A 50 11.44 4.66 -1.15
CA ASN A 50 11.16 4.95 -2.56
C ASN A 50 12.25 4.39 -3.49
N GLU A 51 13.52 4.47 -3.10
CA GLU A 51 14.61 3.85 -3.86
C GLU A 51 14.50 2.32 -3.85
N TYR A 52 14.21 1.72 -2.70
CA TYR A 52 14.01 0.29 -2.58
C TYR A 52 12.82 -0.19 -3.42
N ALA A 53 11.69 0.51 -3.41
CA ALA A 53 10.50 0.17 -4.18
C ALA A 53 10.76 0.05 -5.69
N LYS A 54 11.72 0.80 -6.23
CA LYS A 54 12.12 0.69 -7.64
C LYS A 54 12.74 -0.68 -7.98
N THR A 55 13.25 -1.40 -7.00
CA THR A 55 13.87 -2.71 -7.15
C THR A 55 12.91 -3.88 -6.90
N GLN A 56 11.74 -3.60 -6.31
CA GLN A 56 10.75 -4.62 -5.97
C GLN A 56 9.93 -5.03 -7.20
N THR A 57 9.59 -6.32 -7.27
CA THR A 57 8.62 -6.87 -8.23
C THR A 57 7.20 -6.52 -7.83
N ASN A 58 6.88 -6.64 -6.51
CA ASN A 58 5.56 -6.38 -5.94
C ASN A 58 5.50 -4.99 -5.30
N ASN A 59 5.68 -3.95 -6.12
CA ASN A 59 5.74 -2.55 -5.69
C ASN A 59 4.45 -1.74 -5.93
N LYS A 60 3.32 -2.42 -6.15
CA LYS A 60 2.01 -1.76 -6.36
C LYS A 60 1.37 -1.43 -5.02
N TYR A 61 1.94 -0.50 -4.30
CA TYR A 61 1.39 0.04 -3.06
C TYR A 61 1.63 1.54 -2.97
N ASN A 62 0.83 2.21 -2.16
CA ASN A 62 0.99 3.62 -1.86
C ASN A 62 1.21 3.79 -0.36
N LEU A 63 2.22 4.58 0.00
CA LEU A 63 2.49 5.02 1.36
C LEU A 63 1.90 6.41 1.58
N HIS A 64 1.21 6.61 2.70
CA HIS A 64 0.70 7.90 3.11
C HIS A 64 1.08 8.17 4.55
N LEU A 65 1.62 9.35 4.79
CA LEU A 65 1.87 9.88 6.12
C LEU A 65 0.73 10.83 6.49
N TRP A 66 0.14 10.60 7.66
CA TRP A 66 -0.93 11.43 8.22
C TRP A 66 -0.40 12.15 9.44
N VAL A 67 -0.44 13.47 9.40
CA VAL A 67 -0.07 14.32 10.54
C VAL A 67 -1.37 14.87 11.15
N PRO A 68 -1.62 14.64 12.45
CA PRO A 68 -2.81 15.14 13.11
C PRO A 68 -2.88 16.68 13.03
N ASN A 69 -4.04 17.21 12.64
CA ASN A 69 -4.28 18.64 12.63
C ASN A 69 -5.40 19.02 13.60
N PHE A 70 -6.59 18.41 13.43
CA PHE A 70 -7.72 18.59 14.34
C PHE A 70 -8.18 17.21 14.82
N VAL A 71 -7.70 16.80 15.99
CA VAL A 71 -8.05 15.52 16.62
C VAL A 71 -8.48 15.75 18.05
N SER A 72 -9.41 14.93 18.53
CA SER A 72 -9.94 15.03 19.89
C SER A 72 -8.95 14.54 20.95
N ASP A 73 -8.00 13.68 20.59
CA ASP A 73 -6.94 13.17 21.47
C ASP A 73 -5.56 13.35 20.81
N LEU A 74 -4.89 14.44 21.16
CA LEU A 74 -3.55 14.79 20.66
C LEU A 74 -2.43 13.91 21.23
N LYS A 75 -2.72 13.10 22.26
CA LYS A 75 -1.73 12.20 22.88
C LYS A 75 -1.72 10.81 22.24
N ARG A 76 -2.65 10.54 21.34
CA ARG A 76 -2.82 9.20 20.77
C ARG A 76 -1.67 8.79 19.87
N ALA A 77 -1.19 9.71 19.03
CA ALA A 77 -0.10 9.49 18.09
C ALA A 77 0.46 10.82 17.58
N ASP A 78 1.75 10.85 17.25
CA ASP A 78 2.37 11.97 16.56
C ASP A 78 2.06 11.91 15.06
N ILE A 79 2.01 10.69 14.51
CA ILE A 79 1.71 10.41 13.10
C ILE A 79 0.91 9.12 12.95
N ALA A 80 0.23 8.99 11.81
CA ALA A 80 -0.21 7.70 11.30
C ALA A 80 0.46 7.42 9.95
N LEU A 81 0.87 6.17 9.75
CA LEU A 81 1.35 5.68 8.46
C LEU A 81 0.31 4.72 7.89
N THR A 82 -0.05 4.88 6.63
CA THR A 82 -0.88 3.91 5.92
C THR A 82 -0.20 3.39 4.68
N VAL A 83 -0.32 2.08 4.46
CA VAL A 83 0.13 1.41 3.24
C VAL A 83 -1.08 0.83 2.55
N ALA A 84 -1.40 1.34 1.36
CA ALA A 84 -2.54 0.88 0.57
C ALA A 84 -2.07 -0.06 -0.55
N PHE A 85 -2.61 -1.26 -0.56
CA PHE A 85 -2.38 -2.29 -1.58
C PHE A 85 -3.63 -2.50 -2.42
N PRO A 86 -3.51 -2.87 -3.71
CA PRO A 86 -4.68 -3.08 -4.57
C PRO A 86 -5.57 -4.24 -4.11
N SER A 87 -5.03 -5.20 -3.36
CA SER A 87 -5.75 -6.35 -2.82
C SER A 87 -5.01 -6.95 -1.62
N LEU A 88 -5.67 -7.84 -0.89
CA LEU A 88 -5.04 -8.61 0.20
C LEU A 88 -3.93 -9.53 -0.33
N ALA A 89 -4.11 -10.12 -1.51
CA ALA A 89 -3.08 -10.94 -2.15
C ALA A 89 -1.86 -10.09 -2.54
N GLY A 90 -2.09 -8.88 -3.06
CA GLY A 90 -1.02 -7.92 -3.37
C GLY A 90 -0.26 -7.48 -2.13
N MET A 91 -0.96 -7.25 -1.01
CA MET A 91 -0.33 -6.97 0.29
C MET A 91 0.57 -8.12 0.73
N ALA A 92 0.07 -9.36 0.71
CA ALA A 92 0.84 -10.53 1.12
C ALA A 92 2.11 -10.69 0.28
N ALA A 93 2.01 -10.58 -1.04
CA ALA A 93 3.15 -10.68 -1.95
C ALA A 93 4.20 -9.57 -1.71
N SER A 94 3.76 -8.32 -1.52
CA SER A 94 4.65 -7.21 -1.21
C SER A 94 5.36 -7.37 0.13
N GLN A 95 4.65 -7.83 1.16
CA GLN A 95 5.23 -8.04 2.48
C GLN A 95 6.21 -9.21 2.49
N GLU A 96 5.89 -10.32 1.80
CA GLU A 96 6.80 -11.46 1.65
C GLU A 96 8.12 -11.02 0.99
N GLU A 97 8.06 -10.26 -0.09
CA GLU A 97 9.24 -9.73 -0.77
C GLU A 97 10.02 -8.75 0.12
N PHE A 98 9.32 -7.83 0.80
CA PHE A 98 9.94 -6.83 1.68
C PHE A 98 10.69 -7.48 2.84
N PHE A 99 10.01 -8.30 3.64
CA PHE A 99 10.60 -8.95 4.80
C PHE A 99 11.54 -10.10 4.44
N GLY A 100 11.42 -10.68 3.25
CA GLY A 100 12.33 -11.70 2.71
C GLY A 100 13.67 -11.13 2.20
N SER A 101 13.77 -9.81 2.00
CA SER A 101 14.98 -9.15 1.54
C SER A 101 15.79 -8.56 2.70
N LYS A 102 17.13 -8.54 2.55
CA LYS A 102 18.01 -7.89 3.54
C LYS A 102 17.78 -6.39 3.63
N VAL A 103 17.51 -5.75 2.48
CA VAL A 103 17.29 -4.31 2.41
C VAL A 103 15.96 -3.95 3.07
N GLY A 104 14.88 -4.66 2.74
CA GLY A 104 13.57 -4.42 3.35
C GLY A 104 13.58 -4.65 4.85
N SER A 105 14.23 -5.71 5.34
CA SER A 105 14.39 -5.96 6.77
C SER A 105 15.17 -4.85 7.47
N ALA A 106 16.25 -4.35 6.88
CA ALA A 106 17.02 -3.23 7.42
C ALA A 106 16.21 -1.92 7.47
N LEU A 107 15.41 -1.64 6.44
CA LEU A 107 14.50 -0.50 6.42
C LEU A 107 13.41 -0.61 7.49
N PHE A 108 12.94 -1.81 7.80
CA PHE A 108 11.98 -2.01 8.88
C PHE A 108 12.62 -1.83 10.26
N GLU A 109 13.86 -2.27 10.46
CA GLU A 109 14.64 -2.01 11.68
C GLU A 109 14.83 -0.50 11.87
N GLU A 110 15.22 0.24 10.84
CA GLU A 110 15.35 1.71 10.88
C GLU A 110 14.01 2.38 11.22
N TYR A 111 12.90 1.91 10.64
CA TYR A 111 11.55 2.37 10.98
C TYR A 111 11.26 2.21 12.48
N GLN A 112 11.60 1.07 13.07
CA GLN A 112 11.42 0.81 14.50
C GLN A 112 12.35 1.65 15.40
N GLU A 113 13.50 2.09 14.89
CA GLU A 113 14.37 3.04 15.60
C GLU A 113 13.80 4.47 15.61
N ILE A 114 13.03 4.83 14.59
CA ILE A 114 12.42 6.15 14.46
C ILE A 114 11.11 6.23 15.23
N LEU A 115 10.30 5.18 15.21
CA LEU A 115 8.90 5.18 15.65
C LEU A 115 8.60 4.05 16.64
N ASP A 116 7.79 4.38 17.65
CA ASP A 116 7.08 3.43 18.49
C ASP A 116 5.60 3.43 18.08
N CYS A 117 5.10 2.30 17.58
CA CYS A 117 3.75 2.20 17.04
C CYS A 117 2.84 1.43 18.00
N SER A 118 1.81 2.11 18.51
CA SER A 118 0.85 1.57 19.49
C SER A 118 -0.20 0.66 18.86
N SER A 119 -0.45 0.77 17.56
CA SER A 119 -1.38 -0.11 16.85
C SER A 119 -0.92 -0.38 15.42
N ARG A 120 -1.30 -1.55 14.94
CA ARG A 120 -1.19 -2.00 13.56
C ARG A 120 -2.51 -2.67 13.17
N GLU A 121 -3.17 -2.16 12.16
CA GLU A 121 -4.48 -2.62 11.74
C GLU A 121 -4.50 -2.80 10.22
N VAL A 122 -5.28 -3.77 9.74
CA VAL A 122 -5.54 -3.97 8.31
C VAL A 122 -7.02 -3.79 8.04
N TRP A 123 -7.33 -2.90 7.10
CA TRP A 123 -8.69 -2.57 6.69
C TRP A 123 -8.92 -2.97 5.24
N MET A 124 -10.08 -3.56 4.96
CA MET A 124 -10.54 -3.75 3.58
C MET A 124 -11.35 -2.53 3.16
N VAL A 125 -10.83 -1.80 2.18
CA VAL A 125 -11.40 -0.52 1.74
C VAL A 125 -12.06 -0.66 0.37
N THR A 126 -13.34 -0.38 0.29
CA THR A 126 -14.09 -0.36 -0.97
C THR A 126 -14.50 1.08 -1.30
N GLN A 127 -14.14 1.55 -2.47
CA GLN A 127 -14.59 2.86 -2.94
C GLN A 127 -16.07 2.81 -3.31
N LYS A 128 -16.89 3.63 -2.66
CA LYS A 128 -18.34 3.69 -2.89
C LYS A 128 -18.79 4.85 -3.78
N ARG A 129 -17.92 5.84 -4.00
CA ARG A 129 -18.17 6.98 -4.88
C ARG A 129 -16.88 7.42 -5.54
N MET A 130 -16.92 7.57 -6.84
CA MET A 130 -15.90 8.31 -7.58
C MET A 130 -16.32 9.77 -7.66
N GLY A 131 -15.48 10.70 -7.19
CA GLY A 131 -15.67 12.11 -7.51
C GLY A 131 -15.59 12.28 -9.03
N MET A 132 -16.47 13.12 -9.61
CA MET A 132 -16.29 13.53 -10.99
C MET A 132 -14.96 14.28 -11.06
N GLY A 133 -14.07 13.85 -11.97
CA GLY A 133 -12.66 14.25 -11.99
C GLY A 133 -12.46 15.75 -11.86
N MET A 134 -11.54 16.07 -10.97
CA MET A 134 -10.92 17.40 -10.98
C MET A 134 -9.81 17.43 -12.03
#